data_43733b6d53468851660c58add11ee1bf
#
_entry.id   43733b6d53468851660c58add11ee1bf
#
_cell.length_a   1.000
_cell.length_b   1.000
_cell.length_c   1.000
_cell.angle_alpha   90.00
_cell.angle_beta   90.00
_cell.angle_gamma   90.00
#
_symmetry.space_group_name_H-M   'P 1'
#
loop_
_entity.id
_entity.type
_entity.pdbx_description
1 polymer ?
#
loop_
_entity_poly.entity_id
_entity_poly.type
_entity_poly.pdbx_seq_one_letter_code
_entity_poly.pdbx_strand_id
1 'polypeptide(L)'
;MNRLQERYENEVVKSLMEKFNYSSKMQAPKIEKIVLNIGVGDAVSNSKLLDDAVNELTLITGQKPVVTRAKKSIAGFKLREGQAIGCKVTLRGERMYEFADRLINLALPRVRDFRGVNQNSFDGRGNYTLGIKEQLIFPEIDFDKVNKLRGMDIVFVTTAKTDEEGHELLAQLGMPFHK
;
A
#
# COMPACT_ATOMS: atom_id res chain seq x y z
N MET A 1 -13.32 -16.96 0.24
CA MET A 1 -13.41 -15.49 0.22
C MET A 1 -12.73 -14.92 1.45
N ASN A 2 -11.97 -13.84 1.30
CA ASN A 2 -11.26 -13.22 2.43
C ASN A 2 -12.24 -12.53 3.39
N ARG A 3 -11.90 -12.53 4.69
CA ARG A 3 -12.69 -11.90 5.76
C ARG A 3 -13.02 -10.42 5.47
N LEU A 4 -12.04 -9.65 5.01
CA LEU A 4 -12.21 -8.23 4.73
C LEU A 4 -13.11 -8.01 3.51
N GLN A 5 -13.01 -8.86 2.50
CA GLN A 5 -13.88 -8.83 1.34
C GLN A 5 -15.34 -9.13 1.72
N GLU A 6 -15.57 -10.13 2.56
CA GLU A 6 -16.90 -10.44 3.08
C GLU A 6 -17.48 -9.25 3.87
N ARG A 7 -16.68 -8.64 4.71
CA ARG A 7 -17.09 -7.46 5.46
C ARG A 7 -17.49 -6.32 4.54
N TYR A 8 -16.72 -6.10 3.46
CA TYR A 8 -17.06 -5.07 2.48
C TYR A 8 -18.43 -5.36 1.84
N GLU A 9 -18.63 -6.57 1.34
CA GLU A 9 -19.86 -6.92 0.64
C GLU A 9 -21.10 -6.94 1.53
N ASN A 10 -20.96 -7.38 2.78
CA ASN A 10 -22.09 -7.56 3.70
C ASN A 10 -22.42 -6.34 4.54
N GLU A 11 -21.44 -5.54 4.91
CA GLU A 11 -21.62 -4.43 5.85
C GLU A 11 -21.27 -3.07 5.25
N VAL A 12 -20.08 -2.95 4.66
CA VAL A 12 -19.53 -1.66 4.23
C VAL A 12 -20.35 -1.05 3.09
N VAL A 13 -20.73 -1.85 2.09
CA VAL A 13 -21.54 -1.38 0.96
C VAL A 13 -22.86 -0.79 1.44
N LYS A 14 -23.55 -1.48 2.35
CA LYS A 14 -24.82 -1.02 2.89
C LYS A 14 -24.68 0.30 3.64
N SER A 15 -23.67 0.39 4.49
CA SER A 15 -23.38 1.59 5.28
C SER A 15 -23.03 2.78 4.39
N LEU A 16 -22.25 2.57 3.33
CA LEU A 16 -21.91 3.62 2.39
C LEU A 16 -23.12 4.08 1.58
N MET A 17 -23.99 3.15 1.19
CA MET A 17 -25.23 3.50 0.48
C MET A 17 -26.15 4.39 1.32
N GLU A 18 -26.25 4.11 2.61
CA GLU A 18 -27.04 4.92 3.53
C GLU A 18 -26.43 6.29 3.75
N LYS A 19 -25.12 6.37 3.95
CA LYS A 19 -24.43 7.62 4.24
C LYS A 19 -24.42 8.60 3.05
N PHE A 20 -24.20 8.09 1.85
CA PHE A 20 -24.07 8.91 0.64
C PHE A 20 -25.28 8.84 -0.29
N ASN A 21 -26.34 8.14 0.12
CA ASN A 21 -27.61 8.03 -0.64
C ASN A 21 -27.43 7.52 -2.07
N TYR A 22 -26.61 6.51 -2.27
CA TYR A 22 -26.43 5.88 -3.58
C TYR A 22 -27.70 5.15 -4.02
N SER A 23 -28.03 5.26 -5.31
CA SER A 23 -29.18 4.59 -5.89
C SER A 23 -28.94 3.10 -6.22
N SER A 24 -27.67 2.70 -6.35
CA SER A 24 -27.26 1.33 -6.68
C SER A 24 -26.02 0.92 -5.91
N LYS A 25 -25.91 -0.37 -5.60
CA LYS A 25 -24.70 -0.95 -5.00
C LYS A 25 -23.47 -0.72 -5.86
N MET A 26 -23.64 -0.60 -7.18
CA MET A 26 -22.53 -0.38 -8.11
C MET A 26 -21.93 1.01 -8.00
N GLN A 27 -22.63 1.96 -7.38
CA GLN A 27 -22.13 3.32 -7.15
C GLN A 27 -21.24 3.41 -5.91
N ALA A 28 -21.36 2.45 -4.99
CA ALA A 28 -20.56 2.44 -3.77
C ALA A 28 -19.07 2.33 -4.10
N PRO A 29 -18.20 3.15 -3.47
CA PRO A 29 -16.78 3.06 -3.71
C PRO A 29 -16.23 1.71 -3.25
N LYS A 30 -15.22 1.23 -3.95
CA LYS A 30 -14.51 -0.01 -3.63
C LYS A 30 -13.02 0.18 -3.85
N ILE A 31 -12.21 -0.66 -3.22
CA ILE A 31 -10.79 -0.69 -3.50
C ILE A 31 -10.60 -1.39 -4.84
N GLU A 32 -9.97 -0.70 -5.79
CA GLU A 32 -9.67 -1.25 -7.11
C GLU A 32 -8.37 -2.04 -7.11
N LYS A 33 -7.33 -1.47 -6.51
CA LYS A 33 -6.01 -2.09 -6.38
C LYS A 33 -5.22 -1.46 -5.26
N ILE A 34 -4.20 -2.16 -4.79
CA ILE A 34 -3.22 -1.64 -3.85
C ILE A 34 -1.85 -1.74 -4.52
N VAL A 35 -1.13 -0.63 -4.58
CA VAL A 35 0.21 -0.58 -5.18
C VAL A 35 1.23 -0.31 -4.08
N LEU A 36 2.23 -1.20 -3.97
CA LEU A 36 3.36 -1.01 -3.07
C LEU A 36 4.58 -0.65 -3.90
N ASN A 37 5.31 0.37 -3.47
CA ASN A 37 6.52 0.82 -4.14
C ASN A 37 7.65 1.01 -3.14
N ILE A 38 8.82 0.49 -3.47
CA ILE A 38 10.05 0.72 -2.72
C ILE A 38 11.05 1.39 -3.63
N GLY A 39 11.47 2.60 -3.27
CA GLY A 39 12.54 3.30 -3.96
C GLY A 39 13.88 2.86 -3.38
N VAL A 40 14.81 2.40 -4.22
CA VAL A 40 16.13 1.95 -3.81
C VAL A 40 17.19 2.79 -4.54
N GLY A 41 17.36 4.04 -4.08
CA GLY A 41 18.35 4.96 -4.67
C GLY A 41 19.78 4.44 -4.56
N ASP A 42 20.09 3.72 -3.50
CA ASP A 42 21.42 3.13 -3.28
C ASP A 42 21.75 1.98 -4.25
N ALA A 43 20.77 1.48 -5.00
CA ALA A 43 20.99 0.44 -6.02
C ALA A 43 21.89 0.94 -7.14
N VAL A 44 22.04 2.25 -7.31
CA VAL A 44 22.98 2.87 -8.25
C VAL A 44 24.42 2.44 -7.94
N SER A 45 24.77 2.36 -6.66
CA SER A 45 26.10 1.96 -6.21
C SER A 45 26.19 0.47 -5.83
N ASN A 46 25.08 -0.16 -5.48
CA ASN A 46 25.04 -1.55 -5.03
C ASN A 46 23.73 -2.23 -5.46
N SER A 47 23.78 -2.98 -6.55
CA SER A 47 22.62 -3.67 -7.12
C SER A 47 22.03 -4.76 -6.19
N LYS A 48 22.82 -5.29 -5.26
CA LYS A 48 22.35 -6.28 -4.31
C LYS A 48 21.26 -5.74 -3.40
N LEU A 49 21.30 -4.43 -3.09
CA LEU A 49 20.27 -3.78 -2.27
C LEU A 49 18.90 -3.84 -2.96
N LEU A 50 18.88 -3.76 -4.29
CA LEU A 50 17.63 -3.92 -5.04
C LEU A 50 17.10 -5.34 -4.96
N ASP A 51 17.97 -6.34 -5.08
CA ASP A 51 17.57 -7.74 -4.98
C ASP A 51 16.98 -8.04 -3.60
N ASP A 52 17.56 -7.49 -2.55
CA ASP A 52 17.04 -7.60 -1.18
C ASP A 52 15.64 -6.98 -1.08
N ALA A 53 15.44 -5.80 -1.66
CA ALA A 53 14.12 -5.13 -1.67
C ALA A 53 13.08 -5.96 -2.43
N VAL A 54 13.43 -6.52 -3.58
CA VAL A 54 12.55 -7.39 -4.36
C VAL A 54 12.14 -8.63 -3.55
N ASN A 55 13.10 -9.27 -2.86
CA ASN A 55 12.83 -10.44 -2.04
C ASN A 55 11.90 -10.11 -0.86
N GLU A 56 12.16 -9.00 -0.18
CA GLU A 56 11.33 -8.55 0.94
C GLU A 56 9.90 -8.26 0.49
N LEU A 57 9.74 -7.53 -0.62
CA LEU A 57 8.42 -7.21 -1.15
C LEU A 57 7.67 -8.46 -1.61
N THR A 58 8.37 -9.45 -2.16
CA THR A 58 7.80 -10.75 -2.50
C THR A 58 7.24 -11.46 -1.27
N LEU A 59 7.99 -11.45 -0.16
CA LEU A 59 7.56 -12.06 1.10
C LEU A 59 6.33 -11.36 1.68
N ILE A 60 6.30 -10.02 1.62
CA ILE A 60 5.20 -9.23 2.17
C ILE A 60 3.90 -9.45 1.38
N THR A 61 3.98 -9.48 0.06
CA THR A 61 2.79 -9.49 -0.81
C THR A 61 2.42 -10.86 -1.34
N GLY A 62 3.35 -11.80 -1.37
CA GLY A 62 3.16 -13.10 -1.99
C GLY A 62 3.19 -13.06 -3.52
N GLN A 63 3.58 -11.94 -4.12
CA GLN A 63 3.63 -11.75 -5.56
C GLN A 63 4.98 -11.12 -5.95
N LYS A 64 5.56 -11.56 -7.07
CA LYS A 64 6.85 -11.05 -7.53
C LYS A 64 6.71 -9.60 -8.01
N PRO A 65 7.51 -8.67 -7.47
CA PRO A 65 7.49 -7.28 -7.90
C PRO A 65 8.11 -7.08 -9.29
N VAL A 66 7.74 -5.96 -9.90
CA VAL A 66 8.37 -5.47 -11.14
C VAL A 66 9.48 -4.49 -10.75
N VAL A 67 10.65 -4.67 -11.33
CA VAL A 67 11.77 -3.74 -11.13
C VAL A 67 11.50 -2.46 -11.93
N THR A 68 11.61 -1.31 -11.27
CA THR A 68 11.44 0.00 -11.90
C THR A 68 12.81 0.55 -12.30
N ARG A 69 12.87 1.13 -13.50
CA ARG A 69 14.11 1.63 -14.08
C ARG A 69 14.05 3.12 -14.35
N ALA A 70 15.20 3.78 -14.28
CA ALA A 70 15.31 5.20 -14.56
C ALA A 70 14.93 5.51 -16.01
N LYS A 71 14.09 6.52 -16.20
CA LYS A 71 13.67 6.96 -17.55
C LYS A 71 14.67 7.92 -18.17
N LYS A 72 15.44 8.64 -17.35
CA LYS A 72 16.43 9.63 -17.79
C LYS A 72 17.71 9.53 -16.97
N SER A 73 18.82 9.88 -17.59
CA SER A 73 20.10 10.02 -16.90
C SER A 73 20.16 11.34 -16.12
N ILE A 74 20.59 11.29 -14.85
CA ILE A 74 20.72 12.47 -14.00
C ILE A 74 22.12 12.44 -13.37
N ALA A 75 23.00 13.30 -13.85
CA ALA A 75 24.41 13.35 -13.42
C ALA A 75 24.59 13.64 -11.94
N GLY A 76 23.75 14.51 -11.36
CA GLY A 76 23.78 14.86 -9.93
C GLY A 76 23.55 13.68 -9.00
N PHE A 77 22.82 12.65 -9.46
CA PHE A 77 22.57 11.43 -8.71
C PHE A 77 23.41 10.27 -9.19
N LYS A 78 24.34 10.48 -10.13
CA LYS A 78 25.15 9.44 -10.80
C LYS A 78 24.26 8.34 -11.42
N LEU A 79 23.10 8.74 -11.94
CA LEU A 79 22.07 7.85 -12.45
C LEU A 79 22.12 7.83 -13.96
N ARG A 80 22.06 6.62 -14.56
CA ARG A 80 21.99 6.42 -16.01
C ARG A 80 20.62 5.88 -16.40
N GLU A 81 20.14 6.26 -17.57
CA GLU A 81 18.91 5.74 -18.15
C GLU A 81 18.92 4.21 -18.20
N GLY A 82 17.81 3.57 -17.80
CA GLY A 82 17.68 2.12 -17.78
C GLY A 82 18.21 1.45 -16.51
N GLN A 83 18.85 2.21 -15.62
CA GLN A 83 19.37 1.66 -14.36
C GLN A 83 18.22 1.32 -13.41
N ALA A 84 18.28 0.15 -12.78
CA ALA A 84 17.26 -0.27 -11.80
C ALA A 84 17.36 0.57 -10.53
N ILE A 85 16.26 1.19 -10.12
CA ILE A 85 16.20 2.13 -8.99
C ILE A 85 15.12 1.82 -7.97
N GLY A 86 14.32 0.81 -8.18
CA GLY A 86 13.25 0.45 -7.26
C GLY A 86 12.48 -0.75 -7.73
N CYS A 87 11.43 -1.06 -6.97
CA CYS A 87 10.50 -2.13 -7.35
C CYS A 87 9.09 -1.78 -6.89
N LYS A 88 8.11 -2.33 -7.57
CA LYS A 88 6.70 -2.13 -7.23
C LYS A 88 5.91 -3.40 -7.47
N VAL A 89 4.81 -3.54 -6.77
CA VAL A 89 3.84 -4.61 -6.98
C VAL A 89 2.43 -4.04 -6.93
N THR A 90 1.56 -4.55 -7.79
CA THR A 90 0.15 -4.18 -7.84
C THR A 90 -0.69 -5.38 -7.43
N LEU A 91 -1.47 -5.21 -6.37
CA LEU A 91 -2.34 -6.26 -5.83
C LEU A 91 -3.79 -5.98 -6.19
N ARG A 92 -4.50 -7.02 -6.67
CA ARG A 92 -5.92 -6.96 -7.02
C ARG A 92 -6.63 -8.20 -6.49
N GLY A 93 -7.94 -8.09 -6.35
CA GLY A 93 -8.78 -9.23 -5.98
C GLY A 93 -8.50 -9.75 -4.58
N GLU A 94 -8.44 -11.06 -4.45
CA GLU A 94 -8.27 -11.73 -3.16
C GLU A 94 -6.96 -11.37 -2.47
N ARG A 95 -5.86 -11.32 -3.21
CA ARG A 95 -4.55 -10.94 -2.66
C ARG A 95 -4.54 -9.52 -2.11
N MET A 96 -5.25 -8.61 -2.76
CA MET A 96 -5.40 -7.24 -2.32
C MET A 96 -6.09 -7.17 -0.96
N TYR A 97 -7.19 -7.88 -0.78
CA TYR A 97 -7.91 -7.92 0.49
C TYR A 97 -7.11 -8.62 1.59
N GLU A 98 -6.44 -9.71 1.27
CA GLU A 98 -5.55 -10.39 2.23
C GLU A 98 -4.44 -9.48 2.72
N PHE A 99 -3.80 -8.75 1.80
CA PHE A 99 -2.76 -7.80 2.17
C PHE A 99 -3.33 -6.65 3.02
N ALA A 100 -4.47 -6.09 2.63
CA ALA A 100 -5.11 -5.00 3.38
C ALA A 100 -5.47 -5.45 4.80
N ASP A 101 -6.00 -6.65 4.96
CA ASP A 101 -6.33 -7.21 6.27
C ASP A 101 -5.08 -7.36 7.15
N ARG A 102 -4.00 -7.92 6.61
CA ARG A 102 -2.74 -8.06 7.36
C ARG A 102 -2.13 -6.71 7.71
N LEU A 103 -2.15 -5.76 6.79
CA LEU A 103 -1.64 -4.41 7.03
C LEU A 103 -2.39 -3.74 8.18
N ILE A 104 -3.70 -3.72 8.12
CA ILE A 104 -4.54 -3.03 9.10
C ILE A 104 -4.46 -3.68 10.48
N ASN A 105 -4.51 -5.01 10.54
CA ASN A 105 -4.68 -5.73 11.80
C ASN A 105 -3.37 -6.25 12.41
N LEU A 106 -2.34 -6.49 11.62
CA LEU A 106 -1.07 -7.04 12.09
C LEU A 106 0.11 -6.08 11.96
N ALA A 107 0.27 -5.44 10.81
CA ALA A 107 1.45 -4.62 10.53
C ALA A 107 1.37 -3.23 11.16
N LEU A 108 0.30 -2.49 10.94
CA LEU A 108 0.17 -1.13 11.47
C LEU A 108 0.26 -1.05 13.00
N PRO A 109 -0.35 -1.97 13.77
CA PRO A 109 -0.19 -1.94 15.24
C PRO A 109 1.26 -2.15 15.71
N ARG A 110 2.14 -2.68 14.87
CA ARG A 110 3.56 -2.90 15.18
C ARG A 110 4.43 -1.69 14.87
N VAL A 111 3.87 -0.65 14.27
CA VAL A 111 4.61 0.60 14.04
C VAL A 111 4.96 1.23 15.38
N ARG A 112 6.22 1.65 15.52
CA ARG A 112 6.70 2.28 16.74
C ARG A 112 5.96 3.57 17.03
N ASP A 113 5.45 3.73 18.26
CA ASP A 113 4.64 4.88 18.70
C ASP A 113 3.44 5.16 17.80
N PHE A 114 2.77 4.09 17.36
CA PHE A 114 1.64 4.20 16.45
C PHE A 114 0.45 4.92 17.09
N ARG A 115 0.00 6.01 16.46
CA ARG A 115 -1.14 6.82 16.90
C ARG A 115 -2.24 6.93 15.86
N GLY A 116 -2.15 6.15 14.80
CA GLY A 116 -3.05 6.22 13.66
C GLY A 116 -2.33 6.70 12.40
N VAL A 117 -2.98 6.55 11.26
CA VAL A 117 -2.45 6.98 9.97
C VAL A 117 -3.01 8.34 9.60
N ASN A 118 -2.27 9.10 8.80
CA ASN A 118 -2.66 10.44 8.38
C ASN A 118 -3.94 10.40 7.55
N GLN A 119 -4.97 11.14 7.94
CA GLN A 119 -6.24 11.21 7.20
C GLN A 119 -6.24 12.24 6.07
N ASN A 120 -5.16 12.99 5.88
CA ASN A 120 -5.05 14.01 4.85
C ASN A 120 -4.21 13.58 3.63
N SER A 121 -3.85 12.29 3.54
CA SER A 121 -3.01 11.77 2.45
C SER A 121 -3.81 11.29 1.24
N PHE A 122 -4.92 11.94 0.93
CA PHE A 122 -5.74 11.69 -0.25
C PHE A 122 -5.34 12.62 -1.39
N ASP A 123 -5.52 12.14 -2.64
CA ASP A 123 -5.10 12.84 -3.85
C ASP A 123 -6.16 13.78 -4.46
N GLY A 124 -7.30 13.97 -3.83
CA GLY A 124 -8.44 14.73 -4.35
C GLY A 124 -9.48 13.87 -5.08
N ARG A 125 -9.17 12.60 -5.35
CA ARG A 125 -10.04 11.67 -6.08
C ARG A 125 -10.33 10.38 -5.31
N GLY A 126 -10.12 10.39 -4.01
CA GLY A 126 -10.41 9.25 -3.14
C GLY A 126 -9.32 8.19 -3.07
N ASN A 127 -8.16 8.42 -3.66
CA ASN A 127 -7.01 7.53 -3.55
C ASN A 127 -6.16 7.93 -2.33
N TYR A 128 -5.68 6.95 -1.59
CA TYR A 128 -4.96 7.17 -0.34
C TYR A 128 -3.53 6.62 -0.40
N THR A 129 -2.57 7.41 0.05
CA THR A 129 -1.16 7.01 0.11
C THR A 129 -0.69 6.93 1.56
N LEU A 130 -0.13 5.78 1.93
CA LEU A 130 0.42 5.52 3.25
C LEU A 130 1.93 5.30 3.13
N GLY A 131 2.71 6.09 3.84
CA GLY A 131 4.16 5.90 3.94
C GLY A 131 4.52 5.03 5.13
N ILE A 132 5.25 3.96 4.90
CA ILE A 132 5.81 3.08 5.93
C ILE A 132 7.31 3.33 6.02
N LYS A 133 7.82 3.59 7.21
CA LYS A 133 9.25 3.90 7.41
C LYS A 133 10.14 2.67 7.48
N GLU A 134 9.61 1.54 7.95
CA GLU A 134 10.37 0.33 8.17
C GLU A 134 9.59 -0.90 7.72
N GLN A 135 10.24 -1.78 6.95
CA GLN A 135 9.63 -3.05 6.50
C GLN A 135 9.45 -4.05 7.64
N LEU A 136 10.08 -3.82 8.79
CA LEU A 136 10.04 -4.74 9.94
C LEU A 136 8.67 -4.87 10.59
N ILE A 137 7.73 -3.98 10.28
CA ILE A 137 6.37 -4.06 10.80
C ILE A 137 5.60 -5.28 10.25
N PHE A 138 6.03 -5.80 9.11
CA PHE A 138 5.38 -6.96 8.50
C PHE A 138 5.90 -8.25 9.14
N PRO A 139 5.00 -9.14 9.61
CA PRO A 139 5.42 -10.39 10.27
C PRO A 139 6.15 -11.36 9.34
N GLU A 140 5.99 -11.21 8.02
CA GLU A 140 6.67 -12.02 7.01
C GLU A 140 8.17 -11.72 6.91
N ILE A 141 8.62 -10.59 7.44
CA ILE A 141 10.02 -10.17 7.38
C ILE A 141 10.75 -10.63 8.63
N ASP A 142 11.83 -11.39 8.42
CA ASP A 142 12.71 -11.86 9.50
C ASP A 142 13.72 -10.75 9.83
N PHE A 143 13.68 -10.27 11.07
CA PHE A 143 14.59 -9.24 11.58
C PHE A 143 16.06 -9.59 11.36
N ASP A 144 16.44 -10.86 11.57
CA ASP A 144 17.83 -11.32 11.48
C ASP A 144 18.37 -11.30 10.04
N LYS A 145 17.47 -11.31 9.04
CA LYS A 145 17.83 -11.32 7.62
C LYS A 145 17.82 -9.94 6.97
N VAL A 146 17.44 -8.91 7.72
CA VAL A 146 17.36 -7.54 7.19
C VAL A 146 18.75 -6.88 7.25
N ASN A 147 19.26 -6.50 6.07
CA ASN A 147 20.55 -5.81 5.96
C ASN A 147 20.41 -4.29 6.11
N LYS A 148 19.27 -3.74 5.73
CA LYS A 148 19.03 -2.30 5.77
C LYS A 148 17.55 -2.03 5.97
N LEU A 149 17.22 -1.05 6.83
CA LEU A 149 15.84 -0.59 7.00
C LEU A 149 15.40 0.16 5.75
N ARG A 150 14.22 -0.21 5.24
CA ARG A 150 13.64 0.41 4.05
C ARG A 150 12.22 0.86 4.33
N GLY A 151 11.92 2.07 3.85
CA GLY A 151 10.55 2.52 3.79
C GLY A 151 9.88 2.08 2.50
N MET A 152 8.56 2.19 2.46
CA MET A 152 7.78 1.94 1.26
C MET A 152 6.54 2.81 1.23
N ASP A 153 6.01 3.03 0.04
CA ASP A 153 4.74 3.70 -0.15
C ASP A 153 3.68 2.66 -0.53
N ILE A 154 2.54 2.75 0.15
CA ILE A 154 1.39 1.89 -0.11
C ILE A 154 0.25 2.77 -0.57
N VAL A 155 -0.21 2.59 -1.81
CA VAL A 155 -1.28 3.39 -2.40
C VAL A 155 -2.54 2.53 -2.52
N PHE A 156 -3.62 3.00 -1.91
CA PHE A 156 -4.95 2.41 -2.06
C PHE A 156 -5.68 3.15 -3.18
N VAL A 157 -5.80 2.52 -4.33
CA VAL A 157 -6.55 3.07 -5.45
C VAL A 157 -8.00 2.63 -5.33
N THR A 158 -8.91 3.58 -5.25
CA THR A 158 -10.34 3.33 -5.05
C THR A 158 -11.16 3.84 -6.24
N THR A 159 -12.41 3.42 -6.31
CA THR A 159 -13.36 3.95 -7.29
C THR A 159 -14.13 5.18 -6.78
N ALA A 160 -13.79 5.67 -5.59
CA ALA A 160 -14.41 6.86 -5.02
C ALA A 160 -14.17 8.09 -5.91
N LYS A 161 -15.15 8.98 -5.97
CA LYS A 161 -15.04 10.22 -6.74
C LYS A 161 -14.46 11.37 -5.92
N THR A 162 -14.61 11.31 -4.60
CA THR A 162 -14.17 12.34 -3.67
C THR A 162 -13.35 11.72 -2.55
N ASP A 163 -12.54 12.54 -1.87
CA ASP A 163 -11.73 12.10 -0.72
C ASP A 163 -12.61 11.70 0.46
N GLU A 164 -13.77 12.34 0.63
CA GLU A 164 -14.71 11.99 1.69
C GLU A 164 -15.22 10.56 1.53
N GLU A 165 -15.60 10.19 0.31
CA GLU A 165 -16.05 8.82 -0.01
C GLU A 165 -14.91 7.81 0.21
N GLY A 166 -13.71 8.14 -0.25
CA GLY A 166 -12.53 7.29 -0.06
C GLY A 166 -12.16 7.11 1.41
N HIS A 167 -12.19 8.18 2.18
CA HIS A 167 -11.93 8.15 3.61
C HIS A 167 -12.93 7.26 4.35
N GLU A 168 -14.21 7.40 4.06
CA GLU A 168 -15.26 6.61 4.69
C GLU A 168 -15.13 5.13 4.32
N LEU A 169 -14.84 4.81 3.07
CA LEU A 169 -14.59 3.45 2.64
C LEU A 169 -13.47 2.79 3.45
N LEU A 170 -12.33 3.45 3.53
CA LEU A 170 -11.18 2.91 4.26
C LEU A 170 -11.43 2.83 5.76
N ALA A 171 -12.10 3.84 6.34
CA ALA A 171 -12.42 3.85 7.76
C ALA A 171 -13.32 2.68 8.14
N GLN A 172 -14.33 2.39 7.32
CA GLN A 172 -15.25 1.26 7.57
C GLN A 172 -14.58 -0.09 7.36
N LEU A 173 -13.57 -0.16 6.51
CA LEU A 173 -12.75 -1.37 6.36
C LEU A 173 -11.79 -1.59 7.54
N GLY A 174 -11.68 -0.62 8.44
CA GLY A 174 -10.87 -0.74 9.65
C GLY A 174 -9.57 0.06 9.63
N MET A 175 -9.35 0.91 8.62
CA MET A 175 -8.14 1.74 8.57
C MET A 175 -8.07 2.65 9.81
N PRO A 176 -7.00 2.56 10.62
CA PRO A 176 -6.90 3.31 11.87
C PRO A 176 -6.42 4.74 11.64
N PHE A 177 -7.31 5.61 11.16
CA PHE A 177 -7.00 7.02 10.96
C PHE A 177 -6.76 7.73 12.31
N HIS A 178 -5.81 8.65 12.30
CA HIS A 178 -5.53 9.50 13.46
C HIS A 178 -6.75 10.40 13.74
N LYS A 179 -7.14 10.51 15.01
CA LYS A 179 -8.25 11.38 15.44
C LYS A 179 -7.78 12.81 15.66
#